data_b179d26801d24196db4b256b51363429
#
_entry.id   b179d26801d24196db4b256b51363429
#
_cell.length_a   1.000
_cell.length_b   1.000
_cell.length_c   1.000
_cell.angle_alpha   90.00
_cell.angle_beta   90.00
_cell.angle_gamma   90.00
#
_symmetry.space_group_name_H-M   'P 1'
#
loop_
_entity.id
_entity.type
_entity.pdbx_description
1 polymer ?
#
loop_
_entity_poly.entity_id
_entity_poly.type
_entity_poly.pdbx_seq_one_letter_code
_entity_poly.pdbx_strand_id
1 'polypeptide(L)'
;MGNWLVNHWFSAAVLAAWLGINIFLFTYYFLFFDRDERYFYTRAILGSALAWARASAKCLNFNSMLILLPVCRNLLSFLRGSCSCCRRTLRKQLDHNLTFHKLVAYALALFTAVHTIAHLFNLERYNHSQQANDGSLHAVLSKMHLQDSNKWLNPIHSNQTTVEYVAFTTIPGLTGVIITLALILMVTSSTEFIRRNYFEVFWYTHHLFIVYFIGLVIHGVAGLVRGQTEESMKEVHPQRCAEFLVHKPKECREGCCKDPEFGSIPAESWKWVLAPVILYIFERILRVWRSKQKVVVTKVVMHPAKVLELQMQKKGFRMEVGQYIFVNCPAVSLLEWHPFTLTSAPEEDFFSIHIRAAGDWTERIIDTFQQQKLEMPRIKVDGPFGTASEDVFRYEVAMLVGAGIGVTPFASILKSIWYRFQQNDQTLKTKKIYFYWLCRDTDAFAWFNDLLASLEQKMAESGKADFLTYRLFLTGWNTSIANNAALHFDMVTDTVTGLRHKTIFGRPRWDIEFSAVATAHPRSVVGVFLCGPEALAKDLQRSCHQHSSLDPRKVKFYFNKENF
;
A
#
# COMPACT_ATOMS: atom_id res chain seq x y z
N MET A 1 19.55 -4.10 -19.54
CA MET A 1 19.60 -4.13 -18.07
C MET A 1 20.01 -2.78 -17.45
N GLY A 2 21.07 -2.10 -17.92
CA GLY A 2 21.56 -0.87 -17.29
C GLY A 2 20.53 0.25 -17.15
N ASN A 3 19.71 0.48 -18.15
CA ASN A 3 18.71 1.56 -18.13
C ASN A 3 17.56 1.31 -17.15
N TRP A 4 17.22 0.05 -16.86
CA TRP A 4 16.24 -0.33 -15.85
C TRP A 4 16.71 0.07 -14.43
N LEU A 5 18.01 -0.05 -14.15
CA LEU A 5 18.60 0.31 -12.87
C LEU A 5 18.38 1.79 -12.50
N VAL A 6 18.33 2.71 -13.48
CA VAL A 6 18.09 4.15 -13.22
C VAL A 6 16.84 4.37 -12.37
N ASN A 7 15.79 3.58 -12.63
CA ASN A 7 14.49 3.74 -11.97
C ASN A 7 14.21 2.73 -10.86
N HIS A 8 14.92 1.59 -10.79
CA HIS A 8 14.49 0.46 -9.95
C HIS A 8 15.54 -0.09 -8.98
N TRP A 9 16.80 0.32 -9.05
CA TRP A 9 17.87 -0.27 -8.22
C TRP A 9 17.57 -0.24 -6.71
N PHE A 10 17.04 0.87 -6.22
CA PHE A 10 16.75 1.02 -4.79
C PHE A 10 15.53 0.18 -4.37
N SER A 11 14.48 0.14 -5.20
CA SER A 11 13.32 -0.73 -4.96
C SER A 11 13.74 -2.21 -4.99
N ALA A 12 14.64 -2.60 -5.90
CA ALA A 12 15.20 -3.95 -5.94
C ALA A 12 16.01 -4.26 -4.67
N ALA A 13 16.81 -3.31 -4.19
CA ALA A 13 17.56 -3.47 -2.95
C ALA A 13 16.64 -3.63 -1.72
N VAL A 14 15.57 -2.83 -1.62
CA VAL A 14 14.57 -2.94 -0.55
C VAL A 14 13.85 -4.29 -0.60
N LEU A 15 13.46 -4.75 -1.79
CA LEU A 15 12.83 -6.05 -1.96
C LEU A 15 13.78 -7.20 -1.63
N ALA A 16 15.03 -7.12 -2.06
CA ALA A 16 16.05 -8.12 -1.75
C ALA A 16 16.31 -8.20 -0.22
N ALA A 17 16.38 -7.06 0.46
CA ALA A 17 16.52 -7.01 1.92
C ALA A 17 15.31 -7.62 2.62
N TRP A 18 14.08 -7.27 2.21
CA TRP A 18 12.86 -7.83 2.77
C TRP A 18 12.74 -9.35 2.55
N LEU A 19 13.02 -9.84 1.34
CA LEU A 19 13.06 -11.28 1.04
C LEU A 19 14.17 -11.99 1.83
N GLY A 20 15.36 -11.38 1.91
CA GLY A 20 16.48 -11.92 2.69
C GLY A 20 16.14 -12.08 4.17
N ILE A 21 15.45 -11.09 4.77
CA ILE A 21 14.99 -11.19 6.17
C ILE A 21 13.96 -12.32 6.33
N ASN A 22 13.00 -12.47 5.41
CA ASN A 22 12.03 -13.57 5.46
C ASN A 22 12.73 -14.94 5.37
N ILE A 23 13.67 -15.12 4.44
CA ILE A 23 14.45 -16.34 4.29
C ILE A 23 15.28 -16.61 5.55
N PHE A 24 15.95 -15.57 6.07
CA PHE A 24 16.75 -15.68 7.30
C PHE A 24 15.89 -16.11 8.50
N LEU A 25 14.76 -15.43 8.74
CA LEU A 25 13.86 -15.75 9.83
C LEU A 25 13.32 -17.18 9.70
N PHE A 26 12.87 -17.55 8.49
CA PHE A 26 12.36 -18.90 8.27
C PHE A 26 13.44 -19.95 8.54
N THR A 27 14.62 -19.81 7.96
CA THR A 27 15.71 -20.79 8.10
C THR A 27 16.23 -20.86 9.54
N TYR A 28 16.43 -19.70 10.18
CA TYR A 28 16.91 -19.64 11.56
C TYR A 28 15.95 -20.35 12.52
N TYR A 29 14.66 -20.00 12.48
CA TYR A 29 13.68 -20.60 13.38
C TYR A 29 13.32 -22.04 13.00
N PHE A 30 13.40 -22.40 11.72
CA PHE A 30 13.29 -23.80 11.31
C PHE A 30 14.40 -24.64 11.98
N LEU A 31 15.65 -24.26 11.82
CA LEU A 31 16.80 -24.95 12.41
C LEU A 31 16.76 -24.93 13.95
N PHE A 32 16.29 -23.83 14.54
CA PHE A 32 16.12 -23.72 15.98
C PHE A 32 15.15 -24.77 16.51
N PHE A 33 13.93 -24.83 15.98
CA PHE A 33 12.94 -25.82 16.42
C PHE A 33 13.24 -27.25 15.99
N ASP A 34 14.06 -27.43 14.98
CA ASP A 34 14.51 -28.74 14.51
C ASP A 34 15.67 -29.32 15.35
N ARG A 35 16.47 -28.48 15.99
CA ARG A 35 17.71 -28.93 16.69
C ARG A 35 17.75 -28.70 18.19
N ASP A 36 17.00 -27.73 18.72
CA ASP A 36 17.00 -27.37 20.13
C ASP A 36 16.50 -28.55 20.98
N GLU A 37 17.26 -28.91 22.03
CA GLU A 37 16.97 -30.05 22.90
C GLU A 37 15.63 -29.89 23.68
N ARG A 38 15.22 -28.67 23.98
CA ARG A 38 13.93 -28.35 24.64
C ARG A 38 12.75 -28.96 23.89
N TYR A 39 12.85 -29.07 22.56
CA TYR A 39 11.78 -29.59 21.70
C TYR A 39 12.00 -31.03 21.26
N PHE A 40 12.97 -31.74 21.85
CA PHE A 40 13.28 -33.13 21.49
C PHE A 40 12.03 -34.01 21.58
N TYR A 41 11.35 -34.03 22.71
CA TYR A 41 10.14 -34.83 22.92
C TYR A 41 8.97 -34.35 22.06
N THR A 42 8.85 -33.05 21.83
CA THR A 42 7.82 -32.49 20.94
C THR A 42 8.05 -32.95 19.50
N ARG A 43 9.31 -32.98 19.05
CA ARG A 43 9.68 -33.53 17.73
C ARG A 43 9.47 -35.05 17.64
N ALA A 44 9.60 -35.78 18.72
CA ALA A 44 9.28 -37.21 18.72
C ALA A 44 7.84 -37.50 18.35
N ILE A 45 6.91 -36.58 18.69
CA ILE A 45 5.50 -36.65 18.27
C ILE A 45 5.30 -36.00 16.90
N LEU A 46 5.73 -34.74 16.73
CA LEU A 46 5.35 -33.88 15.59
C LEU A 46 6.30 -33.97 14.39
N GLY A 47 7.52 -34.50 14.59
CA GLY A 47 8.55 -34.51 13.56
C GLY A 47 8.88 -33.09 13.06
N SER A 48 9.19 -32.96 11.77
CA SER A 48 9.54 -31.68 11.14
C SER A 48 8.38 -30.70 11.01
N ALA A 49 7.12 -31.14 11.12
CA ALA A 49 5.95 -30.25 11.02
C ALA A 49 5.95 -29.18 12.14
N LEU A 50 6.54 -29.48 13.31
CA LEU A 50 6.82 -28.49 14.35
C LEU A 50 7.65 -27.32 13.82
N ALA A 51 8.79 -27.60 13.17
CA ALA A 51 9.71 -26.59 12.66
C ALA A 51 9.06 -25.74 11.55
N TRP A 52 8.33 -26.37 10.63
CA TRP A 52 7.55 -25.67 9.60
C TRP A 52 6.51 -24.71 10.19
N ALA A 53 5.72 -25.15 11.16
CA ALA A 53 4.69 -24.33 11.80
C ALA A 53 5.31 -23.13 12.54
N ARG A 54 6.41 -23.34 13.26
CA ARG A 54 7.04 -22.27 14.07
C ARG A 54 7.83 -21.29 13.22
N ALA A 55 8.53 -21.73 12.18
CA ALA A 55 9.27 -20.88 11.26
C ALA A 55 8.30 -19.97 10.46
N SER A 56 7.23 -20.54 9.91
CA SER A 56 6.20 -19.76 9.23
C SER A 56 5.51 -18.75 10.15
N ALA A 57 5.26 -19.10 11.43
CA ALA A 57 4.71 -18.16 12.41
C ALA A 57 5.60 -16.93 12.64
N LYS A 58 6.92 -17.09 12.64
CA LYS A 58 7.85 -15.95 12.77
C LYS A 58 7.83 -15.04 11.54
N CYS A 59 7.76 -15.62 10.34
CA CYS A 59 7.57 -14.84 9.11
C CYS A 59 6.21 -14.13 9.09
N LEU A 60 5.14 -14.77 9.59
CA LEU A 60 3.82 -14.13 9.75
C LEU A 60 3.89 -12.93 10.70
N ASN A 61 4.54 -13.05 11.85
CA ASN A 61 4.71 -11.96 12.80
C ASN A 61 5.47 -10.78 12.18
N PHE A 62 6.58 -11.05 11.49
CA PHE A 62 7.37 -10.02 10.81
C PHE A 62 6.56 -9.29 9.71
N ASN A 63 5.87 -10.03 8.85
CA ASN A 63 5.06 -9.42 7.80
C ASN A 63 3.80 -8.71 8.36
N SER A 64 3.21 -9.19 9.45
CA SER A 64 2.13 -8.50 10.17
C SER A 64 2.61 -7.18 10.79
N MET A 65 3.84 -7.11 11.25
CA MET A 65 4.47 -5.85 11.69
C MET A 65 4.57 -4.85 10.53
N LEU A 66 4.95 -5.33 9.34
CA LEU A 66 5.21 -4.45 8.19
C LEU A 66 3.93 -3.99 7.47
N ILE A 67 2.86 -4.79 7.47
CA ILE A 67 1.70 -4.57 6.59
C ILE A 67 0.97 -3.23 6.82
N LEU A 68 0.98 -2.71 8.06
CA LEU A 68 0.33 -1.45 8.41
C LEU A 68 1.18 -0.21 8.06
N LEU A 69 2.51 -0.31 8.07
CA LEU A 69 3.40 0.84 7.88
C LEU A 69 3.20 1.55 6.53
N PRO A 70 3.08 0.83 5.39
CA PRO A 70 2.87 1.47 4.09
C PRO A 70 1.54 2.21 3.93
N VAL A 71 0.59 2.00 4.81
CA VAL A 71 -0.73 2.67 4.79
C VAL A 71 -0.88 3.76 5.86
N CYS A 72 0.16 3.99 6.67
CA CYS A 72 0.25 5.10 7.62
C CYS A 72 0.66 6.40 6.90
N ARG A 73 -0.32 7.14 6.40
CA ARG A 73 -0.11 8.28 5.50
C ARG A 73 0.53 9.48 6.16
N ASN A 74 0.23 9.75 7.43
CA ASN A 74 0.88 10.82 8.17
C ASN A 74 2.36 10.49 8.39
N LEU A 75 2.69 9.23 8.72
CA LEU A 75 4.06 8.76 8.80
C LEU A 75 4.79 8.95 7.46
N LEU A 76 4.21 8.50 6.36
CA LEU A 76 4.82 8.63 5.03
C LEU A 76 5.03 10.09 4.64
N SER A 77 4.02 10.96 4.87
CA SER A 77 4.13 12.40 4.61
C SER A 77 5.17 13.07 5.51
N PHE A 78 5.25 12.68 6.79
CA PHE A 78 6.29 13.14 7.72
C PHE A 78 7.69 12.73 7.25
N LEU A 79 7.89 11.46 6.90
CA LEU A 79 9.16 10.97 6.36
C LEU A 79 9.55 11.69 5.07
N ARG A 80 8.57 11.96 4.19
CA ARG A 80 8.78 12.71 2.95
C ARG A 80 9.20 14.15 3.22
N GLY A 81 8.58 14.82 4.21
CA GLY A 81 8.85 16.22 4.58
C GLY A 81 10.13 16.40 5.40
N SER A 82 10.37 15.53 6.38
CA SER A 82 11.49 15.65 7.34
C SER A 82 12.86 15.39 6.70
N CYS A 83 12.92 14.61 5.65
CA CYS A 83 14.16 14.27 4.99
C CYS A 83 14.52 15.28 3.90
N SER A 84 14.96 16.47 4.27
CA SER A 84 15.54 17.44 3.33
C SER A 84 16.82 16.91 2.66
N CYS A 85 17.58 16.06 3.36
CA CYS A 85 18.74 15.34 2.82
C CYS A 85 18.38 14.04 2.09
N CYS A 86 17.13 13.56 2.20
CA CYS A 86 16.69 12.33 1.53
C CYS A 86 16.65 12.55 0.04
N ARG A 87 17.59 11.90 -0.60
CA ARG A 87 17.73 11.84 -2.03
C ARG A 87 16.40 11.44 -2.67
N ARG A 88 16.13 11.98 -3.85
CA ARG A 88 15.00 11.65 -4.76
C ARG A 88 14.58 10.16 -4.72
N THR A 89 15.57 9.27 -4.61
CA THR A 89 15.41 7.82 -4.57
C THR A 89 14.55 7.33 -3.39
N LEU A 90 14.73 7.89 -2.19
CA LEU A 90 13.94 7.48 -1.02
C LEU A 90 12.49 7.96 -1.12
N ARG A 91 12.27 9.22 -1.57
CA ARG A 91 10.90 9.74 -1.80
C ARG A 91 10.16 8.90 -2.83
N LYS A 92 10.83 8.56 -3.94
CA LYS A 92 10.27 7.66 -4.95
C LYS A 92 9.92 6.27 -4.37
N GLN A 93 10.71 5.76 -3.42
CA GLN A 93 10.38 4.50 -2.75
C GLN A 93 9.14 4.62 -1.87
N LEU A 94 8.94 5.75 -1.20
CA LEU A 94 7.72 6.00 -0.43
C LEU A 94 6.46 6.04 -1.32
N ASP A 95 6.60 6.45 -2.58
CA ASP A 95 5.50 6.45 -3.56
C ASP A 95 5.08 5.02 -4.00
N HIS A 96 5.95 4.01 -3.78
CA HIS A 96 5.65 2.59 -4.02
C HIS A 96 5.03 1.87 -2.82
N ASN A 97 4.55 2.61 -1.81
CA ASN A 97 4.00 2.07 -0.56
C ASN A 97 2.88 1.04 -0.77
N LEU A 98 1.91 1.30 -1.65
CA LEU A 98 0.80 0.38 -1.93
C LEU A 98 1.27 -0.89 -2.63
N THR A 99 2.27 -0.81 -3.50
CA THR A 99 2.88 -1.99 -4.13
C THR A 99 3.57 -2.86 -3.08
N PHE A 100 4.31 -2.26 -2.15
CA PHE A 100 4.94 -2.98 -1.06
C PHE A 100 3.91 -3.61 -0.11
N HIS A 101 2.83 -2.89 0.24
CA HIS A 101 1.71 -3.43 1.01
C HIS A 101 1.13 -4.70 0.38
N LYS A 102 0.90 -4.71 -0.94
CA LYS A 102 0.40 -5.90 -1.67
C LYS A 102 1.38 -7.07 -1.61
N LEU A 103 2.69 -6.81 -1.77
CA LEU A 103 3.71 -7.87 -1.70
C LEU A 103 3.78 -8.50 -0.31
N VAL A 104 3.71 -7.68 0.74
CA VAL A 104 3.65 -8.17 2.13
C VAL A 104 2.37 -8.98 2.36
N ALA A 105 1.23 -8.56 1.80
CA ALA A 105 -0.03 -9.32 1.88
C ALA A 105 0.06 -10.70 1.20
N TYR A 106 0.72 -10.80 0.05
CA TYR A 106 0.97 -12.08 -0.61
C TYR A 106 1.89 -12.99 0.22
N ALA A 107 2.91 -12.42 0.87
CA ALA A 107 3.76 -13.18 1.79
C ALA A 107 2.96 -13.69 3.00
N LEU A 108 2.08 -12.85 3.57
CA LEU A 108 1.17 -13.28 4.64
C LEU A 108 0.28 -14.44 4.18
N ALA A 109 -0.31 -14.38 3.00
CA ALA A 109 -1.12 -15.47 2.46
C ALA A 109 -0.31 -16.76 2.28
N LEU A 110 0.90 -16.67 1.73
CA LEU A 110 1.80 -17.81 1.55
C LEU A 110 2.18 -18.45 2.89
N PHE A 111 2.67 -17.66 3.83
CA PHE A 111 3.10 -18.18 5.14
C PHE A 111 1.91 -18.67 5.97
N THR A 112 0.70 -18.10 5.81
CA THR A 112 -0.53 -18.64 6.43
C THR A 112 -0.85 -20.02 5.88
N ALA A 113 -0.75 -20.23 4.58
CA ALA A 113 -0.95 -21.56 3.99
C ALA A 113 0.05 -22.58 4.55
N VAL A 114 1.34 -22.24 4.58
CA VAL A 114 2.40 -23.11 5.15
C VAL A 114 2.12 -23.40 6.62
N HIS A 115 1.78 -22.38 7.39
CA HIS A 115 1.49 -22.49 8.83
C HIS A 115 0.28 -23.41 9.11
N THR A 116 -0.80 -23.18 8.38
CA THR A 116 -2.04 -23.97 8.54
C THR A 116 -1.83 -25.43 8.16
N ILE A 117 -1.18 -25.69 7.00
CA ILE A 117 -0.86 -27.06 6.56
C ILE A 117 0.02 -27.77 7.60
N ALA A 118 1.06 -27.09 8.11
CA ALA A 118 1.92 -27.68 9.14
C ALA A 118 1.16 -28.01 10.44
N HIS A 119 0.20 -27.18 10.85
CA HIS A 119 -0.65 -27.47 12.00
C HIS A 119 -1.67 -28.58 11.76
N LEU A 120 -2.18 -28.74 10.53
CA LEU A 120 -2.99 -29.92 10.19
C LEU A 120 -2.20 -31.22 10.37
N PHE A 121 -0.96 -31.25 9.89
CA PHE A 121 -0.06 -32.38 10.15
C PHE A 121 0.27 -32.57 11.64
N ASN A 122 0.41 -31.48 12.39
CA ASN A 122 0.62 -31.58 13.84
C ASN A 122 -0.61 -32.18 14.53
N LEU A 123 -1.82 -31.79 14.18
CA LEU A 123 -3.05 -32.36 14.76
C LEU A 123 -3.21 -33.85 14.42
N GLU A 124 -2.93 -34.22 13.18
CA GLU A 124 -2.91 -35.63 12.75
C GLU A 124 -1.94 -36.45 13.58
N ARG A 125 -0.71 -35.99 13.74
CA ARG A 125 0.35 -36.68 14.50
C ARG A 125 0.02 -36.75 16.00
N TYR A 126 -0.54 -35.72 16.58
CA TYR A 126 -1.04 -35.75 17.96
C TYR A 126 -2.12 -36.84 18.15
N ASN A 127 -3.09 -36.91 17.23
CA ASN A 127 -4.12 -37.90 17.26
C ASN A 127 -3.58 -39.35 17.09
N HIS A 128 -2.70 -39.53 16.08
CA HIS A 128 -2.06 -40.83 15.84
C HIS A 128 -1.24 -41.29 17.05
N SER A 129 -0.45 -40.40 17.66
CA SER A 129 0.36 -40.73 18.84
C SER A 129 -0.47 -41.05 20.08
N GLN A 130 -1.65 -40.43 20.24
CA GLN A 130 -2.58 -40.74 21.31
C GLN A 130 -3.22 -42.12 21.15
N GLN A 131 -3.53 -42.52 19.91
CA GLN A 131 -4.16 -43.82 19.62
C GLN A 131 -3.15 -44.98 19.62
N ALA A 132 -1.84 -44.69 19.50
CA ALA A 132 -0.80 -45.72 19.47
C ALA A 132 -0.67 -46.44 20.80
N ASN A 133 -0.56 -47.80 20.74
CA ASN A 133 -0.38 -48.68 21.88
C ASN A 133 0.85 -49.61 21.71
N ASP A 134 1.79 -49.20 20.90
CA ASP A 134 2.96 -49.96 20.50
C ASP A 134 4.17 -49.80 21.46
N GLY A 135 4.04 -49.05 22.53
CA GLY A 135 5.10 -48.76 23.49
C GLY A 135 6.17 -47.79 22.96
N SER A 136 5.99 -47.23 21.80
CA SER A 136 6.89 -46.22 21.23
C SER A 136 6.98 -44.93 22.07
N LEU A 137 8.07 -44.20 21.93
CA LEU A 137 8.29 -42.95 22.67
C LEU A 137 7.13 -41.96 22.48
N HIS A 138 6.64 -41.78 21.25
CA HIS A 138 5.53 -40.85 20.97
C HIS A 138 4.21 -41.30 21.65
N ALA A 139 3.96 -42.60 21.73
CA ALA A 139 2.79 -43.16 22.43
C ALA A 139 2.88 -42.94 23.96
N VAL A 140 4.07 -43.17 24.54
CA VAL A 140 4.31 -42.91 25.97
C VAL A 140 4.15 -41.45 26.30
N LEU A 141 4.79 -40.55 25.53
CA LEU A 141 4.73 -39.10 25.74
C LEU A 141 3.31 -38.53 25.63
N SER A 142 2.49 -39.08 24.75
CA SER A 142 1.08 -38.65 24.58
C SER A 142 0.17 -39.03 25.76
N LYS A 143 0.58 -40.03 26.55
CA LYS A 143 -0.17 -40.52 27.71
C LYS A 143 0.39 -40.05 29.05
N MET A 144 1.46 -39.22 29.02
CA MET A 144 2.03 -38.65 30.23
C MET A 144 1.20 -37.48 30.74
N HIS A 145 1.16 -37.32 32.06
CA HIS A 145 0.51 -36.18 32.75
C HIS A 145 -0.98 -35.97 32.42
N LEU A 146 -1.71 -37.03 32.11
CA LEU A 146 -3.14 -36.97 31.77
C LEU A 146 -4.02 -36.33 32.85
N GLN A 147 -3.59 -36.42 34.12
CA GLN A 147 -4.33 -35.86 35.26
C GLN A 147 -3.84 -34.44 35.63
N ASP A 148 -2.74 -33.98 35.07
CA ASP A 148 -2.13 -32.69 35.41
C ASP A 148 -2.44 -31.66 34.30
N SER A 149 -3.30 -30.71 34.62
CA SER A 149 -3.89 -29.77 33.64
C SER A 149 -2.86 -28.89 32.90
N ASN A 150 -1.61 -28.83 33.41
CA ASN A 150 -0.60 -27.88 32.89
C ASN A 150 0.73 -28.50 32.43
N LYS A 151 0.92 -29.83 32.53
CA LYS A 151 2.20 -30.49 32.22
C LYS A 151 2.14 -31.44 31.02
N TRP A 152 1.01 -31.60 30.37
CA TRP A 152 0.86 -32.44 29.18
C TRP A 152 1.64 -31.95 27.97
N LEU A 153 2.05 -32.87 27.11
CA LEU A 153 2.69 -32.54 25.83
C LEU A 153 1.70 -32.60 24.66
N ASN A 154 0.80 -33.57 24.65
CA ASN A 154 -0.18 -33.76 23.60
C ASN A 154 -1.52 -33.11 24.01
N PRO A 155 -2.05 -32.14 23.25
CA PRO A 155 -3.35 -31.52 23.54
C PRO A 155 -4.53 -32.49 23.39
N ILE A 156 -4.36 -33.58 22.64
CA ILE A 156 -5.33 -34.69 22.52
C ILE A 156 -4.98 -35.74 23.57
N HIS A 157 -5.42 -35.54 24.81
CA HIS A 157 -5.04 -36.38 25.96
C HIS A 157 -6.22 -37.13 26.62
N SER A 158 -7.45 -36.94 26.10
CA SER A 158 -8.65 -37.62 26.60
C SER A 158 -9.63 -37.91 25.47
N ASN A 159 -10.62 -38.77 25.72
CA ASN A 159 -11.69 -39.04 24.76
C ASN A 159 -12.58 -37.82 24.45
N GLN A 160 -12.49 -36.76 25.28
CA GLN A 160 -13.20 -35.50 25.07
C GLN A 160 -12.38 -34.48 24.26
N THR A 161 -11.06 -34.57 24.32
CA THR A 161 -10.15 -33.67 23.59
C THR A 161 -9.83 -34.23 22.21
N THR A 162 -10.83 -34.28 21.34
CA THR A 162 -10.69 -34.73 19.94
C THR A 162 -9.97 -33.69 19.08
N VAL A 163 -9.61 -34.02 17.83
CA VAL A 163 -9.03 -33.10 16.87
C VAL A 163 -9.94 -31.89 16.64
N GLU A 164 -11.25 -32.16 16.49
CA GLU A 164 -12.28 -31.13 16.30
C GLU A 164 -12.39 -30.22 17.52
N TYR A 165 -12.33 -30.78 18.71
CA TYR A 165 -12.31 -30.01 19.95
C TYR A 165 -11.12 -29.07 19.98
N VAL A 166 -9.91 -29.57 19.70
CA VAL A 166 -8.70 -28.74 19.67
C VAL A 166 -8.77 -27.65 18.59
N ALA A 167 -9.27 -27.99 17.39
CA ALA A 167 -9.35 -27.07 16.27
C ALA A 167 -10.39 -25.95 16.45
N PHE A 168 -11.55 -26.25 17.06
CA PHE A 168 -12.70 -25.33 17.05
C PHE A 168 -13.12 -24.80 18.42
N THR A 169 -12.64 -25.36 19.53
CA THR A 169 -13.02 -24.91 20.87
C THR A 169 -11.87 -24.36 21.69
N THR A 170 -10.63 -24.76 21.40
CA THR A 170 -9.48 -24.18 22.08
C THR A 170 -9.17 -22.78 21.53
N ILE A 171 -8.59 -21.91 22.35
CA ILE A 171 -8.21 -20.55 21.96
C ILE A 171 -7.33 -20.54 20.70
N PRO A 172 -6.24 -21.35 20.60
CA PRO A 172 -5.38 -21.31 19.41
C PRO A 172 -6.07 -21.84 18.15
N GLY A 173 -6.87 -22.90 18.28
CA GLY A 173 -7.60 -23.46 17.15
C GLY A 173 -8.65 -22.50 16.60
N LEU A 174 -9.57 -22.08 17.46
CA LEU A 174 -10.67 -21.18 17.09
C LEU A 174 -10.15 -19.83 16.53
N THR A 175 -9.21 -19.20 17.21
CA THR A 175 -8.64 -17.95 16.71
C THR A 175 -7.87 -18.15 15.41
N GLY A 176 -7.16 -19.27 15.24
CA GLY A 176 -6.50 -19.64 14.00
C GLY A 176 -7.48 -19.74 12.82
N VAL A 177 -8.62 -20.36 13.02
CA VAL A 177 -9.70 -20.44 12.00
C VAL A 177 -10.23 -19.04 11.68
N ILE A 178 -10.57 -18.24 12.70
CA ILE A 178 -11.14 -16.90 12.52
C ILE A 178 -10.18 -15.99 11.74
N ILE A 179 -8.89 -15.92 12.15
CA ILE A 179 -7.92 -15.03 11.48
C ILE A 179 -7.61 -15.50 10.06
N THR A 180 -7.59 -16.80 9.82
CA THR A 180 -7.38 -17.36 8.48
C THR A 180 -8.55 -17.02 7.55
N LEU A 181 -9.79 -17.18 8.00
CA LEU A 181 -10.98 -16.79 7.24
C LEU A 181 -11.00 -15.27 6.97
N ALA A 182 -10.69 -14.46 7.99
CA ALA A 182 -10.57 -13.01 7.81
C ALA A 182 -9.53 -12.65 6.74
N LEU A 183 -8.36 -13.29 6.76
CA LEU A 183 -7.32 -13.07 5.76
C LEU A 183 -7.75 -13.50 4.36
N ILE A 184 -8.40 -14.66 4.21
CA ILE A 184 -8.92 -15.14 2.93
C ILE A 184 -9.91 -14.12 2.36
N LEU A 185 -10.87 -13.64 3.16
CA LEU A 185 -11.85 -12.64 2.73
C LEU A 185 -11.18 -11.32 2.33
N MET A 186 -10.19 -10.85 3.10
CA MET A 186 -9.45 -9.64 2.77
C MET A 186 -8.67 -9.77 1.46
N VAL A 187 -7.96 -10.88 1.26
CA VAL A 187 -7.13 -11.09 0.05
C VAL A 187 -8.01 -11.27 -1.19
N THR A 188 -9.07 -12.08 -1.12
CA THR A 188 -9.96 -12.34 -2.25
C THR A 188 -10.74 -11.09 -2.67
N SER A 189 -11.25 -10.31 -1.72
CA SER A 189 -11.94 -9.05 -2.01
C SER A 189 -11.01 -7.94 -2.52
N SER A 190 -9.70 -8.03 -2.24
CA SER A 190 -8.70 -7.06 -2.70
C SER A 190 -8.24 -7.30 -4.13
N THR A 191 -8.75 -8.33 -4.83
CA THR A 191 -8.46 -8.58 -6.24
C THR A 191 -8.88 -7.38 -7.11
N GLU A 192 -8.16 -7.14 -8.19
CA GLU A 192 -8.41 -5.97 -9.06
C GLU A 192 -9.84 -5.95 -9.60
N PHE A 193 -10.39 -7.13 -9.92
CA PHE A 193 -11.76 -7.29 -10.40
C PHE A 193 -12.79 -6.78 -9.37
N ILE A 194 -12.72 -7.26 -8.12
CA ILE A 194 -13.67 -6.86 -7.07
C ILE A 194 -13.47 -5.39 -6.70
N ARG A 195 -12.24 -4.96 -6.53
CA ARG A 195 -11.93 -3.58 -6.14
C ARG A 195 -12.38 -2.53 -7.16
N ARG A 196 -12.38 -2.87 -8.48
CA ARG A 196 -12.83 -1.95 -9.53
C ARG A 196 -14.34 -1.95 -9.74
N ASN A 197 -15.00 -3.09 -9.61
CA ASN A 197 -16.42 -3.22 -9.91
C ASN A 197 -17.31 -3.13 -8.66
N TYR A 198 -16.78 -3.49 -7.48
CA TYR A 198 -17.52 -3.58 -6.21
C TYR A 198 -16.67 -3.02 -5.08
N PHE A 199 -16.35 -1.71 -5.15
CA PHE A 199 -15.44 -1.06 -4.22
C PHE A 199 -15.90 -1.17 -2.76
N GLU A 200 -17.21 -1.09 -2.49
CA GLU A 200 -17.79 -1.19 -1.16
C GLU A 200 -17.52 -2.57 -0.54
N VAL A 201 -17.64 -3.66 -1.32
CA VAL A 201 -17.34 -5.03 -0.86
C VAL A 201 -15.88 -5.11 -0.41
N PHE A 202 -14.95 -4.62 -1.25
CA PHE A 202 -13.55 -4.54 -0.86
C PHE A 202 -13.37 -3.70 0.40
N TRP A 203 -13.98 -2.53 0.46
CA TRP A 203 -13.77 -1.58 1.55
C TRP A 203 -14.24 -2.14 2.90
N TYR A 204 -15.45 -2.72 2.95
CA TYR A 204 -16.01 -3.30 4.18
C TYR A 204 -15.26 -4.57 4.60
N THR A 205 -15.01 -5.49 3.70
CA THR A 205 -14.31 -6.74 4.02
C THR A 205 -12.86 -6.50 4.42
N HIS A 206 -12.22 -5.47 3.87
CA HIS A 206 -10.85 -5.13 4.24
C HIS A 206 -10.71 -4.65 5.69
N HIS A 207 -11.79 -4.14 6.31
CA HIS A 207 -11.81 -3.80 7.73
C HIS A 207 -11.73 -5.01 8.67
N LEU A 208 -11.86 -6.23 8.15
CA LEU A 208 -11.56 -7.46 8.90
C LEU A 208 -10.10 -7.53 9.38
N PHE A 209 -9.21 -6.62 8.91
CA PHE A 209 -7.88 -6.50 9.50
C PHE A 209 -7.93 -6.23 11.01
N ILE A 210 -8.97 -5.58 11.54
CA ILE A 210 -9.18 -5.38 12.98
C ILE A 210 -9.33 -6.75 13.67
N VAL A 211 -10.18 -7.61 13.11
CA VAL A 211 -10.38 -8.99 13.61
C VAL A 211 -9.08 -9.78 13.50
N TYR A 212 -8.36 -9.63 12.39
CA TYR A 212 -7.06 -10.28 12.18
C TYR A 212 -6.04 -9.90 13.26
N PHE A 213 -5.83 -8.61 13.55
CA PHE A 213 -4.83 -8.18 14.54
C PHE A 213 -5.22 -8.54 15.97
N ILE A 214 -6.48 -8.36 16.35
CA ILE A 214 -6.99 -8.80 17.67
C ILE A 214 -6.82 -10.31 17.81
N GLY A 215 -7.28 -11.07 16.82
CA GLY A 215 -7.18 -12.52 16.80
C GLY A 215 -5.73 -13.02 16.82
N LEU A 216 -4.80 -12.34 16.11
CA LEU A 216 -3.37 -12.68 16.10
C LEU A 216 -2.72 -12.54 17.48
N VAL A 217 -3.05 -11.49 18.22
CA VAL A 217 -2.55 -11.29 19.59
C VAL A 217 -3.08 -12.38 20.52
N ILE A 218 -4.38 -12.71 20.45
CA ILE A 218 -5.01 -13.76 21.26
C ILE A 218 -4.44 -15.14 20.86
N HIS A 219 -4.31 -15.42 19.57
CA HIS A 219 -3.73 -16.66 19.04
C HIS A 219 -2.32 -16.91 19.56
N GLY A 220 -1.52 -15.86 19.67
CA GLY A 220 -0.14 -15.94 20.17
C GLY A 220 -0.02 -16.33 21.64
N VAL A 221 -1.05 -16.11 22.46
CA VAL A 221 -1.03 -16.41 23.91
C VAL A 221 -1.32 -17.89 24.21
N ALA A 222 -1.89 -18.61 23.32
CA ALA A 222 -2.67 -19.80 23.60
C ALA A 222 -1.89 -21.12 23.82
N GLY A 223 -0.59 -21.17 23.62
CA GLY A 223 0.29 -22.25 24.11
C GLY A 223 -0.01 -23.70 23.68
N LEU A 224 -0.51 -23.92 22.45
CA LEU A 224 -0.82 -25.26 21.93
C LEU A 224 0.46 -26.12 21.78
N VAL A 225 1.53 -25.54 21.27
CA VAL A 225 2.82 -26.19 21.12
C VAL A 225 3.64 -25.97 22.38
N ARG A 226 4.07 -27.05 23.00
CA ARG A 226 4.82 -27.06 24.24
C ARG A 226 6.21 -27.61 24.04
N GLY A 227 7.13 -27.27 24.93
CA GLY A 227 8.47 -27.82 25.02
C GLY A 227 8.74 -28.23 26.46
N GLN A 228 9.84 -28.94 26.69
CA GLN A 228 10.27 -29.26 28.03
C GLN A 228 10.65 -27.98 28.78
N THR A 229 10.24 -27.87 30.05
CA THR A 229 10.55 -26.68 30.88
C THR A 229 12.02 -26.58 31.20
N GLU A 230 12.53 -25.37 31.46
CA GLU A 230 13.94 -25.16 31.81
C GLU A 230 14.34 -25.87 33.10
N GLU A 231 13.40 -25.99 34.04
CA GLU A 231 13.59 -26.70 35.30
C GLU A 231 13.71 -28.20 35.06
N SER A 232 12.81 -28.75 34.25
CA SER A 232 12.84 -30.14 33.85
C SER A 232 14.09 -30.52 33.05
N MET A 233 14.59 -29.62 32.20
CA MET A 233 15.82 -29.81 31.41
C MET A 233 17.07 -30.00 32.29
N LYS A 234 17.11 -29.40 33.49
CA LYS A 234 18.22 -29.55 34.43
C LYS A 234 18.26 -30.92 35.08
N GLU A 235 17.09 -31.53 35.26
CA GLU A 235 16.94 -32.82 35.93
C GLU A 235 16.84 -34.00 34.96
N VAL A 236 16.24 -33.79 33.79
CA VAL A 236 15.97 -34.84 32.80
C VAL A 236 16.52 -34.44 31.44
N HIS A 237 17.64 -35.06 31.04
CA HIS A 237 18.25 -34.83 29.73
C HIS A 237 17.50 -35.60 28.64
N PRO A 238 16.90 -34.96 27.65
CA PRO A 238 15.99 -35.60 26.68
C PRO A 238 16.62 -36.80 25.97
N GLN A 239 17.79 -36.62 25.38
CA GLN A 239 18.45 -37.68 24.60
C GLN A 239 18.87 -38.90 25.44
N ARG A 240 19.26 -38.71 26.70
CA ARG A 240 19.70 -39.79 27.58
C ARG A 240 18.53 -40.54 28.20
N CYS A 241 17.43 -39.84 28.46
CA CYS A 241 16.30 -40.40 29.18
C CYS A 241 15.19 -40.95 28.26
N ALA A 242 15.26 -40.74 26.94
CA ALA A 242 14.23 -41.19 25.99
C ALA A 242 14.04 -42.72 26.00
N GLU A 243 15.14 -43.49 25.99
CA GLU A 243 15.08 -44.96 26.06
C GLU A 243 14.54 -45.44 27.41
N PHE A 244 14.89 -44.75 28.49
CA PHE A 244 14.43 -45.03 29.82
C PHE A 244 12.90 -44.88 29.99
N LEU A 245 12.32 -43.85 29.36
CA LEU A 245 10.90 -43.63 29.34
C LEU A 245 10.13 -44.77 28.65
N VAL A 246 10.70 -45.38 27.63
CA VAL A 246 10.12 -46.49 26.88
C VAL A 246 10.21 -47.81 27.65
N HIS A 247 11.38 -48.12 28.21
CA HIS A 247 11.67 -49.46 28.79
C HIS A 247 11.43 -49.55 30.29
N LYS A 248 11.26 -48.42 31.03
CA LYS A 248 11.01 -48.34 32.49
C LYS A 248 11.78 -49.43 33.28
N PRO A 249 13.11 -49.46 33.25
CA PRO A 249 13.85 -50.46 34.00
C PRO A 249 13.64 -50.29 35.51
N LYS A 250 13.73 -51.40 36.26
CA LYS A 250 13.48 -51.42 37.70
C LYS A 250 14.45 -50.56 38.54
N GLU A 251 15.62 -50.25 38.00
CA GLU A 251 16.62 -49.42 38.66
C GLU A 251 16.67 -48.05 37.96
N CYS A 252 16.54 -47.01 38.75
CA CYS A 252 16.57 -45.63 38.31
C CYS A 252 17.97 -45.22 37.98
N ARG A 253 18.25 -44.75 36.74
CA ARG A 253 19.53 -44.20 36.35
C ARG A 253 19.61 -42.74 36.80
N GLU A 254 20.71 -42.37 37.42
CA GLU A 254 20.92 -41.00 37.89
C GLU A 254 20.65 -39.96 36.80
N GLY A 255 19.72 -39.01 37.07
CA GLY A 255 19.26 -37.99 36.11
C GLY A 255 18.08 -38.36 35.21
N CYS A 256 17.50 -39.60 35.28
CA CYS A 256 16.32 -40.01 34.50
C CYS A 256 15.19 -40.58 35.38
N CYS A 257 15.21 -40.28 36.68
CA CYS A 257 14.25 -40.80 37.63
C CYS A 257 12.91 -40.07 37.68
N LYS A 258 12.86 -38.91 37.08
CA LYS A 258 11.66 -38.08 37.00
C LYS A 258 11.09 -38.07 35.60
N ASP A 259 9.79 -37.95 35.48
CA ASP A 259 9.13 -37.74 34.20
C ASP A 259 9.40 -36.27 33.71
N PRO A 260 9.64 -36.04 32.39
CA PRO A 260 9.83 -34.70 31.86
C PRO A 260 8.56 -33.85 31.96
N GLU A 261 8.69 -32.61 32.40
CA GLU A 261 7.58 -31.67 32.49
C GLU A 261 7.57 -30.73 31.28
N PHE A 262 6.38 -30.45 30.75
CA PHE A 262 6.19 -29.65 29.55
C PHE A 262 5.44 -28.36 29.84
N GLY A 263 5.89 -27.28 29.22
CA GLY A 263 5.30 -25.95 29.37
C GLY A 263 5.05 -25.25 28.04
N SER A 264 4.14 -24.28 28.07
CA SER A 264 3.83 -23.46 26.90
C SER A 264 4.99 -22.50 26.56
N ILE A 265 5.13 -22.21 25.27
CA ILE A 265 6.08 -21.20 24.80
C ILE A 265 5.50 -19.81 25.10
N PRO A 266 6.32 -18.86 25.61
CA PRO A 266 5.85 -17.48 25.88
C PRO A 266 5.27 -16.82 24.63
N ALA A 267 4.21 -16.02 24.82
CA ALA A 267 3.58 -15.22 23.76
C ALA A 267 4.50 -14.13 23.25
N GLU A 268 4.78 -14.12 21.95
CA GLU A 268 5.65 -13.12 21.32
C GLU A 268 4.98 -12.32 20.20
N SER A 269 3.87 -12.79 19.64
CA SER A 269 3.22 -12.13 18.49
C SER A 269 2.85 -10.68 18.78
N TRP A 270 2.39 -10.37 20.00
CA TRP A 270 2.07 -9.01 20.41
C TRP A 270 3.27 -8.06 20.38
N LYS A 271 4.49 -8.54 20.65
CA LYS A 271 5.72 -7.73 20.61
C LYS A 271 6.01 -7.21 19.20
N TRP A 272 5.67 -7.98 18.17
CA TRP A 272 5.86 -7.61 16.77
C TRP A 272 4.85 -6.57 16.30
N VAL A 273 3.58 -6.70 16.70
CA VAL A 273 2.50 -5.89 16.14
C VAL A 273 2.11 -4.67 16.96
N LEU A 274 2.58 -4.58 18.21
CA LEU A 274 2.20 -3.50 19.13
C LEU A 274 2.54 -2.11 18.57
N ALA A 275 3.78 -1.90 18.14
CA ALA A 275 4.22 -0.60 17.65
C ALA A 275 3.47 -0.15 16.38
N PRO A 276 3.35 -0.95 15.31
CA PRO A 276 2.59 -0.55 14.13
C PRO A 276 1.09 -0.40 14.40
N VAL A 277 0.50 -1.16 15.32
CA VAL A 277 -0.91 -0.99 15.70
C VAL A 277 -1.11 0.33 16.45
N ILE A 278 -0.25 0.67 17.42
CA ILE A 278 -0.29 1.97 18.11
C ILE A 278 -0.17 3.11 17.10
N LEU A 279 0.78 3.03 16.19
CA LEU A 279 0.96 4.02 15.13
C LEU A 279 -0.30 4.16 14.28
N TYR A 280 -0.90 3.05 13.86
CA TYR A 280 -2.14 3.05 13.09
C TYR A 280 -3.31 3.68 13.86
N ILE A 281 -3.46 3.37 15.16
CA ILE A 281 -4.48 3.98 16.02
C ILE A 281 -4.26 5.49 16.11
N PHE A 282 -3.01 5.94 16.28
CA PHE A 282 -2.66 7.35 16.28
C PHE A 282 -3.06 8.05 14.97
N GLU A 283 -2.80 7.41 13.82
CA GLU A 283 -3.26 7.88 12.50
C GLU A 283 -4.79 8.05 12.44
N ARG A 284 -5.54 7.13 13.06
CA ARG A 284 -7.02 7.22 13.12
C ARG A 284 -7.49 8.35 14.03
N ILE A 285 -6.84 8.53 15.18
CA ILE A 285 -7.13 9.64 16.12
C ILE A 285 -6.87 10.98 15.43
N LEU A 286 -5.75 11.15 14.72
CA LEU A 286 -5.46 12.36 13.96
C LEU A 286 -6.54 12.65 12.90
N ARG A 287 -7.01 11.63 12.19
CA ARG A 287 -8.11 11.78 11.22
C ARG A 287 -9.39 12.28 11.91
N VAL A 288 -9.78 11.66 13.03
CA VAL A 288 -10.97 12.07 13.79
C VAL A 288 -10.83 13.52 14.27
N TRP A 289 -9.67 13.90 14.78
CA TRP A 289 -9.40 15.28 15.19
C TRP A 289 -9.50 16.27 14.02
N ARG A 290 -8.86 15.99 12.89
CA ARG A 290 -8.93 16.83 11.69
C ARG A 290 -10.34 16.92 11.13
N SER A 291 -11.12 15.84 11.17
CA SER A 291 -12.50 15.79 10.67
C SER A 291 -13.47 16.64 11.48
N LYS A 292 -13.14 16.97 12.73
CA LYS A 292 -13.93 17.88 13.57
C LYS A 292 -13.67 19.36 13.29
N GLN A 293 -12.57 19.69 12.61
CA GLN A 293 -12.24 21.07 12.27
C GLN A 293 -13.22 21.59 11.22
N LYS A 294 -13.64 22.85 11.37
CA LYS A 294 -14.59 23.49 10.48
C LYS A 294 -13.96 23.70 9.10
N VAL A 295 -14.63 23.22 8.07
CA VAL A 295 -14.34 23.48 6.66
C VAL A 295 -15.49 24.30 6.12
N VAL A 296 -15.20 25.39 5.44
CA VAL A 296 -16.20 26.26 4.82
C VAL A 296 -16.07 26.08 3.30
N VAL A 297 -17.16 25.70 2.66
CA VAL A 297 -17.26 25.72 1.19
C VAL A 297 -17.57 27.16 0.77
N THR A 298 -16.64 27.79 0.08
CA THR A 298 -16.73 29.19 -0.33
C THR A 298 -17.35 29.37 -1.70
N LYS A 299 -17.10 28.42 -2.60
CA LYS A 299 -17.62 28.45 -3.97
C LYS A 299 -17.86 27.04 -4.48
N VAL A 300 -18.96 26.87 -5.22
CA VAL A 300 -19.32 25.64 -5.92
C VAL A 300 -19.48 25.96 -7.38
N VAL A 301 -18.77 25.26 -8.25
CA VAL A 301 -18.86 25.46 -9.70
C VAL A 301 -19.13 24.12 -10.38
N MET A 302 -20.13 24.11 -11.24
CA MET A 302 -20.42 22.96 -12.09
C MET A 302 -19.82 23.21 -13.47
N HIS A 303 -18.85 22.41 -13.81
CA HIS A 303 -18.21 22.42 -15.13
C HIS A 303 -18.90 21.43 -16.10
N PRO A 304 -18.70 21.59 -17.42
CA PRO A 304 -19.09 20.59 -18.41
C PRO A 304 -18.55 19.18 -18.06
N ALA A 305 -19.11 18.15 -18.69
CA ALA A 305 -18.77 16.74 -18.44
C ALA A 305 -19.01 16.27 -16.99
N LYS A 306 -19.97 16.86 -16.26
CA LYS A 306 -20.32 16.53 -14.86
C LYS A 306 -19.10 16.60 -13.91
N VAL A 307 -18.36 17.68 -13.99
CA VAL A 307 -17.25 17.95 -13.06
C VAL A 307 -17.69 19.02 -12.05
N LEU A 308 -17.64 18.67 -10.77
CA LEU A 308 -17.92 19.57 -9.65
C LEU A 308 -16.60 20.13 -9.11
N GLU A 309 -16.45 21.45 -9.09
CA GLU A 309 -15.38 22.14 -8.38
C GLU A 309 -15.89 22.65 -7.03
N LEU A 310 -15.18 22.30 -5.96
CA LEU A 310 -15.40 22.82 -4.62
C LEU A 310 -14.19 23.64 -4.18
N GLN A 311 -14.42 24.92 -3.95
CA GLN A 311 -13.45 25.82 -3.30
C GLN A 311 -13.77 25.89 -1.81
N MET A 312 -12.76 25.67 -0.98
CA MET A 312 -12.93 25.52 0.46
C MET A 312 -11.86 26.30 1.22
N GLN A 313 -12.20 26.68 2.45
CA GLN A 313 -11.28 27.27 3.40
C GLN A 313 -11.30 26.51 4.72
N LYS A 314 -10.14 26.35 5.32
CA LYS A 314 -9.94 25.72 6.63
C LYS A 314 -8.82 26.43 7.37
N LYS A 315 -9.06 26.82 8.62
CA LYS A 315 -8.08 27.54 9.43
C LYS A 315 -6.78 26.74 9.59
N GLY A 316 -5.65 27.37 9.28
CA GLY A 316 -4.31 26.75 9.42
C GLY A 316 -4.00 25.68 8.37
N PHE A 317 -4.80 25.55 7.32
CA PHE A 317 -4.51 24.64 6.22
C PHE A 317 -3.35 25.19 5.37
N ARG A 318 -2.32 24.39 5.22
CA ARG A 318 -1.18 24.69 4.34
C ARG A 318 -0.95 23.50 3.42
N MET A 319 -0.68 23.75 2.17
CA MET A 319 -0.48 22.72 1.15
C MET A 319 0.74 23.03 0.28
N GLU A 320 1.25 21.99 -0.36
CA GLU A 320 2.23 22.07 -1.45
C GLU A 320 1.58 21.62 -2.76
N VAL A 321 2.22 21.94 -3.89
CA VAL A 321 1.70 21.56 -5.20
C VAL A 321 1.53 20.04 -5.33
N GLY A 322 0.49 19.61 -6.01
CA GLY A 322 0.25 18.20 -6.30
C GLY A 322 -0.17 17.33 -5.10
N GLN A 323 -0.32 17.89 -3.90
CA GLN A 323 -0.82 17.18 -2.74
C GLN A 323 -2.30 16.81 -2.89
N TYR A 324 -2.78 15.89 -2.05
CA TYR A 324 -4.15 15.44 -2.03
C TYR A 324 -4.74 15.43 -0.62
N ILE A 325 -6.06 15.41 -0.56
CA ILE A 325 -6.84 15.30 0.67
C ILE A 325 -7.83 14.16 0.58
N PHE A 326 -8.24 13.64 1.74
CA PHE A 326 -9.44 12.82 1.83
C PHE A 326 -10.63 13.68 2.18
N VAL A 327 -11.71 13.44 1.46
CA VAL A 327 -12.99 14.11 1.65
C VAL A 327 -14.04 13.11 2.09
N ASN A 328 -14.82 13.48 3.11
CA ASN A 328 -16.02 12.80 3.54
C ASN A 328 -17.19 13.80 3.50
N CYS A 329 -18.28 13.40 2.89
CA CYS A 329 -19.54 14.13 2.90
C CYS A 329 -20.58 13.32 3.71
N PRO A 330 -20.89 13.70 4.96
CA PRO A 330 -21.85 12.96 5.79
C PRO A 330 -23.26 12.87 5.21
N ALA A 331 -23.64 13.80 4.33
CA ALA A 331 -24.93 13.77 3.62
C ALA A 331 -25.00 12.64 2.59
N VAL A 332 -23.85 12.14 2.10
CA VAL A 332 -23.74 11.05 1.14
C VAL A 332 -23.42 9.73 1.86
N SER A 333 -22.36 9.73 2.69
CA SER A 333 -21.95 8.57 3.48
C SER A 333 -21.18 8.99 4.74
N LEU A 334 -21.52 8.41 5.88
CA LEU A 334 -20.87 8.73 7.16
C LEU A 334 -19.44 8.19 7.26
N LEU A 335 -19.15 7.06 6.61
CA LEU A 335 -17.93 6.29 6.81
C LEU A 335 -16.93 6.40 5.66
N GLU A 336 -17.39 6.73 4.46
CA GLU A 336 -16.54 6.73 3.27
C GLU A 336 -15.70 8.01 3.16
N TRP A 337 -14.43 7.80 2.86
CA TRP A 337 -13.44 8.85 2.62
C TRP A 337 -12.78 8.62 1.27
N HIS A 338 -12.92 9.58 0.37
CA HIS A 338 -12.40 9.50 -0.98
C HIS A 338 -11.23 10.48 -1.18
N PRO A 339 -10.14 10.05 -1.86
CA PRO A 339 -8.99 10.92 -2.12
C PRO A 339 -9.26 11.83 -3.31
N PHE A 340 -8.91 13.12 -3.17
CA PHE A 340 -8.95 14.09 -4.26
C PHE A 340 -7.68 14.94 -4.24
N THR A 341 -7.07 15.10 -5.42
CA THR A 341 -5.92 15.98 -5.57
C THR A 341 -6.36 17.43 -5.46
N LEU A 342 -5.56 18.24 -4.80
CA LEU A 342 -5.74 19.68 -4.72
C LEU A 342 -5.45 20.32 -6.08
N THR A 343 -6.35 21.16 -6.57
CA THR A 343 -6.24 21.84 -7.86
C THR A 343 -5.91 23.33 -7.74
N SER A 344 -5.99 23.87 -6.52
CA SER A 344 -5.52 25.21 -6.18
C SER A 344 -3.99 25.25 -6.06
N ALA A 345 -3.42 26.44 -6.20
CA ALA A 345 -2.02 26.68 -5.90
C ALA A 345 -1.80 26.96 -4.40
N PRO A 346 -0.62 26.67 -3.83
CA PRO A 346 -0.28 27.05 -2.46
C PRO A 346 -0.36 28.55 -2.18
N GLU A 347 -0.22 29.36 -3.23
CA GLU A 347 -0.26 30.82 -3.19
C GLU A 347 -1.70 31.38 -3.07
N GLU A 348 -2.73 30.53 -3.26
CA GLU A 348 -4.14 30.91 -3.12
C GLU A 348 -4.59 30.85 -1.64
N ASP A 349 -5.54 31.67 -1.24
CA ASP A 349 -6.08 31.75 0.12
C ASP A 349 -7.16 30.70 0.41
N PHE A 350 -7.49 29.88 -0.58
CA PHE A 350 -8.40 28.74 -0.54
C PHE A 350 -7.75 27.49 -1.11
N PHE A 351 -8.34 26.35 -0.88
CA PHE A 351 -7.97 25.12 -1.57
C PHE A 351 -9.18 24.57 -2.34
N SER A 352 -8.92 23.99 -3.50
CA SER A 352 -9.96 23.45 -4.37
C SER A 352 -9.70 22.03 -4.80
N ILE A 353 -10.80 21.32 -5.10
CA ILE A 353 -10.80 19.98 -5.68
C ILE A 353 -11.80 19.93 -6.85
N HIS A 354 -11.52 19.04 -7.82
CA HIS A 354 -12.42 18.76 -8.92
C HIS A 354 -12.86 17.29 -8.84
N ILE A 355 -14.16 17.07 -8.80
CA ILE A 355 -14.80 15.76 -8.65
C ILE A 355 -15.54 15.44 -9.94
N ARG A 356 -15.13 14.39 -10.65
CA ARG A 356 -15.87 13.86 -11.81
C ARG A 356 -16.71 12.66 -11.39
N ALA A 357 -17.89 12.52 -11.96
CA ALA A 357 -18.73 11.35 -11.79
C ALA A 357 -18.00 10.10 -12.32
N ALA A 358 -17.70 9.15 -11.43
CA ALA A 358 -16.97 7.93 -11.73
C ALA A 358 -17.47 6.69 -10.97
N GLY A 359 -18.45 6.87 -10.08
CA GLY A 359 -19.07 5.83 -9.27
C GLY A 359 -20.10 6.45 -8.34
N ASP A 360 -20.86 5.61 -7.64
CA ASP A 360 -22.04 5.98 -6.85
C ASP A 360 -21.80 7.15 -5.87
N TRP A 361 -20.68 7.13 -5.15
CA TRP A 361 -20.38 8.19 -4.20
C TRP A 361 -20.13 9.53 -4.90
N THR A 362 -19.38 9.51 -6.02
CA THR A 362 -19.07 10.73 -6.78
C THR A 362 -20.30 11.29 -7.50
N GLU A 363 -21.21 10.44 -7.96
CA GLU A 363 -22.49 10.87 -8.52
C GLU A 363 -23.37 11.50 -7.45
N ARG A 364 -23.54 10.84 -6.30
CA ARG A 364 -24.35 11.36 -5.20
C ARG A 364 -23.84 12.68 -4.63
N ILE A 365 -22.54 12.90 -4.53
CA ILE A 365 -22.03 14.19 -4.04
C ILE A 365 -22.30 15.29 -5.05
N ILE A 366 -22.15 15.04 -6.36
CA ILE A 366 -22.49 16.00 -7.42
C ILE A 366 -23.97 16.37 -7.35
N ASP A 367 -24.87 15.37 -7.28
CA ASP A 367 -26.31 15.59 -7.16
C ASP A 367 -26.67 16.35 -5.89
N THR A 368 -26.00 16.05 -4.78
CA THR A 368 -26.23 16.73 -3.48
C THR A 368 -25.88 18.21 -3.56
N PHE A 369 -24.85 18.60 -4.31
CA PHE A 369 -24.49 20.00 -4.52
C PHE A 369 -25.27 20.68 -5.65
N GLN A 370 -25.84 19.94 -6.61
CA GLN A 370 -26.72 20.47 -7.66
C GLN A 370 -28.13 20.80 -7.13
N GLN A 371 -28.61 20.01 -6.17
CA GLN A 371 -29.94 20.21 -5.58
C GLN A 371 -29.95 21.40 -4.63
N GLN A 372 -29.73 22.63 -5.07
CA GLN A 372 -29.74 23.89 -4.32
C GLN A 372 -30.55 23.82 -3.00
N LYS A 373 -29.98 23.20 -1.97
CA LYS A 373 -30.58 23.16 -0.63
C LYS A 373 -30.27 24.47 0.08
N LEU A 374 -31.17 24.89 0.97
CA LEU A 374 -31.02 26.08 1.81
C LEU A 374 -29.71 26.11 2.62
N GLU A 375 -29.14 24.95 2.91
CA GLU A 375 -27.87 24.83 3.62
C GLU A 375 -26.86 24.00 2.80
N MET A 376 -25.64 24.53 2.68
CA MET A 376 -24.53 23.81 2.04
C MET A 376 -24.18 22.51 2.79
N PRO A 377 -24.02 21.38 2.10
CA PRO A 377 -23.64 20.13 2.71
C PRO A 377 -22.31 20.26 3.46
N ARG A 378 -22.25 19.68 4.65
CA ARG A 378 -21.02 19.67 5.45
C ARG A 378 -19.97 18.79 4.79
N ILE A 379 -18.75 19.32 4.63
CA ILE A 379 -17.59 18.60 4.14
C ILE A 379 -16.59 18.42 5.30
N LYS A 380 -16.03 17.22 5.42
CA LYS A 380 -14.90 16.91 6.31
C LYS A 380 -13.67 16.63 5.47
N VAL A 381 -12.52 17.12 5.93
CA VAL A 381 -11.25 17.03 5.22
C VAL A 381 -10.17 16.48 6.13
N ASP A 382 -9.43 15.48 5.62
CA ASP A 382 -8.22 14.92 6.24
C ASP A 382 -7.04 15.08 5.26
N GLY A 383 -5.93 15.60 5.72
CA GLY A 383 -4.75 15.92 4.92
C GLY A 383 -4.26 17.35 5.19
N PRO A 384 -3.40 17.92 4.33
CA PRO A 384 -2.93 17.37 3.05
C PRO A 384 -1.92 16.24 3.20
N PHE A 385 -1.77 15.42 2.13
CA PHE A 385 -0.82 14.32 2.05
C PHE A 385 0.06 14.48 0.81
N GLY A 386 1.36 14.14 0.95
CA GLY A 386 2.33 14.24 -0.13
C GLY A 386 2.16 13.18 -1.22
N THR A 387 2.52 13.56 -2.44
CA THR A 387 2.49 12.71 -3.65
C THR A 387 3.78 12.81 -4.44
N ALA A 388 3.87 11.99 -5.50
CA ALA A 388 4.98 12.07 -6.45
C ALA A 388 5.08 13.44 -7.15
N SER A 389 3.94 14.06 -7.47
CA SER A 389 3.85 15.36 -8.15
C SER A 389 4.38 16.54 -7.33
N GLU A 390 4.48 16.42 -6.01
CA GLU A 390 5.10 17.41 -5.13
C GLU A 390 6.58 17.69 -5.49
N ASP A 391 7.26 16.70 -6.07
CA ASP A 391 8.67 16.79 -6.43
C ASP A 391 8.95 17.44 -7.80
N VAL A 392 7.94 17.94 -8.52
CA VAL A 392 8.08 18.47 -9.88
C VAL A 392 9.13 19.58 -9.97
N PHE A 393 9.15 20.52 -9.04
CA PHE A 393 10.08 21.66 -9.04
C PHE A 393 11.53 21.30 -8.64
N ARG A 394 11.80 20.04 -8.34
CA ARG A 394 13.17 19.53 -8.11
C ARG A 394 13.89 19.13 -9.40
N TYR A 395 13.15 19.08 -10.52
CA TYR A 395 13.68 18.74 -11.84
C TYR A 395 13.87 20.00 -12.66
N GLU A 396 14.95 20.06 -13.42
CA GLU A 396 15.16 21.15 -14.38
C GLU A 396 14.20 21.05 -15.56
N VAL A 397 13.88 19.83 -15.96
CA VAL A 397 12.93 19.53 -17.04
C VAL A 397 11.88 18.56 -16.50
N ALA A 398 10.61 18.88 -16.69
CA ALA A 398 9.50 18.03 -16.29
C ALA A 398 8.58 17.72 -17.47
N MET A 399 8.17 16.43 -17.59
CA MET A 399 7.10 15.97 -18.46
C MET A 399 5.90 15.63 -17.60
N LEU A 400 4.80 16.34 -17.77
CA LEU A 400 3.55 16.17 -17.03
C LEU A 400 2.54 15.49 -17.96
N VAL A 401 2.06 14.29 -17.61
CA VAL A 401 1.15 13.52 -18.45
C VAL A 401 -0.13 13.24 -17.69
N GLY A 402 -1.22 13.86 -18.10
CA GLY A 402 -2.57 13.70 -17.53
C GLY A 402 -3.51 12.95 -18.48
N ALA A 403 -4.34 12.05 -17.95
CA ALA A 403 -5.39 11.41 -18.71
C ALA A 403 -6.76 11.68 -18.09
N GLY A 404 -7.66 12.33 -18.83
CA GLY A 404 -8.97 12.75 -18.35
C GLY A 404 -8.86 13.64 -17.11
N ILE A 405 -9.57 13.27 -16.02
CA ILE A 405 -9.51 14.02 -14.74
C ILE A 405 -8.14 13.92 -14.05
N GLY A 406 -7.26 13.02 -14.47
CA GLY A 406 -5.89 12.93 -13.96
C GLY A 406 -5.00 14.13 -14.29
N VAL A 407 -5.55 15.18 -14.87
CA VAL A 407 -4.91 16.49 -15.02
C VAL A 407 -4.85 17.28 -13.69
N THR A 408 -5.67 16.91 -12.71
CA THR A 408 -5.86 17.67 -11.45
C THR A 408 -4.57 18.00 -10.68
N PRO A 409 -3.58 17.11 -10.49
CA PRO A 409 -2.33 17.48 -9.82
C PRO A 409 -1.54 18.52 -10.61
N PHE A 410 -1.65 18.49 -11.93
CA PHE A 410 -0.93 19.43 -12.82
C PHE A 410 -1.60 20.81 -12.86
N ALA A 411 -2.90 20.91 -12.55
CA ALA A 411 -3.58 22.18 -12.37
C ALA A 411 -2.92 22.99 -11.24
N SER A 412 -2.71 22.38 -10.09
CA SER A 412 -2.03 23.02 -8.95
C SER A 412 -0.62 23.48 -9.31
N ILE A 413 0.15 22.63 -10.01
CA ILE A 413 1.51 22.93 -10.44
C ILE A 413 1.54 24.12 -11.41
N LEU A 414 0.69 24.09 -12.45
CA LEU A 414 0.64 25.14 -13.46
C LEU A 414 0.15 26.46 -12.90
N LYS A 415 -0.84 26.46 -11.99
CA LYS A 415 -1.27 27.66 -11.26
C LYS A 415 -0.14 28.23 -10.40
N SER A 416 0.59 27.39 -9.65
CA SER A 416 1.73 27.86 -8.87
C SER A 416 2.84 28.48 -9.74
N ILE A 417 3.10 27.91 -10.92
CA ILE A 417 4.02 28.50 -11.89
C ILE A 417 3.54 29.90 -12.34
N TRP A 418 2.24 30.04 -12.60
CA TRP A 418 1.66 31.32 -12.97
C TRP A 418 1.87 32.38 -11.88
N TYR A 419 1.62 32.05 -10.61
CA TYR A 419 1.87 32.94 -9.47
C TYR A 419 3.34 33.29 -9.33
N ARG A 420 4.25 32.32 -9.45
CA ARG A 420 5.72 32.53 -9.35
C ARG A 420 6.25 33.43 -10.46
N PHE A 421 5.72 33.31 -11.66
CA PHE A 421 6.09 34.23 -12.75
C PHE A 421 5.55 35.63 -12.50
N GLN A 422 4.37 35.75 -11.93
CA GLN A 422 3.83 37.06 -11.56
C GLN A 422 4.67 37.76 -10.48
N GLN A 423 5.22 37.00 -9.56
CA GLN A 423 6.07 37.47 -8.46
C GLN A 423 7.56 37.59 -8.85
N ASN A 424 7.94 37.29 -10.10
CA ASN A 424 9.33 37.22 -10.57
C ASN A 424 10.24 36.33 -9.69
N ASP A 425 9.73 35.19 -9.20
CA ASP A 425 10.49 34.26 -8.40
C ASP A 425 11.63 33.61 -9.19
N GLN A 426 12.86 33.96 -8.84
CA GLN A 426 14.06 33.40 -9.45
C GLN A 426 14.55 32.11 -8.81
N THR A 427 13.89 31.64 -7.77
CA THR A 427 14.30 30.41 -7.05
C THR A 427 13.84 29.12 -7.75
N LEU A 428 13.02 29.24 -8.78
CA LEU A 428 12.49 28.12 -9.54
C LEU A 428 13.60 27.39 -10.32
N LYS A 429 13.92 26.16 -9.92
CA LYS A 429 14.93 25.31 -10.58
C LYS A 429 14.46 24.77 -11.93
N THR A 430 13.17 24.61 -12.10
CA THR A 430 12.56 24.10 -13.33
C THR A 430 12.70 25.12 -14.45
N LYS A 431 13.30 24.71 -15.55
CA LYS A 431 13.59 25.55 -16.74
C LYS A 431 12.60 25.26 -17.86
N LYS A 432 12.05 24.04 -17.94
CA LYS A 432 11.17 23.63 -19.03
C LYS A 432 10.13 22.63 -18.55
N ILE A 433 8.88 22.81 -19.00
CA ILE A 433 7.78 21.87 -18.78
C ILE A 433 7.20 21.45 -20.12
N TYR A 434 7.04 20.15 -20.29
CA TYR A 434 6.27 19.51 -21.34
C TYR A 434 5.00 18.95 -20.74
N PHE A 435 3.86 19.49 -21.12
CA PHE A 435 2.56 19.09 -20.61
C PHE A 435 1.77 18.34 -21.68
N TYR A 436 1.35 17.12 -21.38
CA TYR A 436 0.56 16.26 -22.25
C TYR A 436 -0.77 15.94 -21.58
N TRP A 437 -1.85 16.28 -22.21
CA TRP A 437 -3.18 15.96 -21.70
C TRP A 437 -3.98 15.15 -22.71
N LEU A 438 -4.44 13.95 -22.29
CA LEU A 438 -5.17 13.01 -23.11
C LEU A 438 -6.61 12.98 -22.64
N CYS A 439 -7.57 13.35 -23.50
CA CYS A 439 -9.00 13.30 -23.24
C CYS A 439 -9.73 12.47 -24.28
N ARG A 440 -10.89 11.93 -23.92
CA ARG A 440 -11.80 11.26 -24.86
C ARG A 440 -12.78 12.25 -25.46
N ASP A 441 -13.24 13.24 -24.68
CA ASP A 441 -14.29 14.15 -25.02
C ASP A 441 -13.77 15.60 -25.00
N THR A 442 -14.30 16.43 -25.90
CA THR A 442 -13.95 17.86 -26.00
C THR A 442 -14.34 18.65 -24.77
N ASP A 443 -15.47 18.31 -24.14
CA ASP A 443 -15.98 19.00 -22.96
C ASP A 443 -15.04 18.87 -21.75
N ALA A 444 -14.21 17.81 -21.72
CA ALA A 444 -13.22 17.63 -20.67
C ALA A 444 -12.15 18.73 -20.66
N PHE A 445 -11.90 19.42 -21.79
CA PHE A 445 -10.95 20.52 -21.86
C PHE A 445 -11.48 21.84 -21.25
N ALA A 446 -12.78 22.02 -21.19
CA ALA A 446 -13.42 23.31 -20.91
C ALA A 446 -12.96 23.95 -19.60
N TRP A 447 -12.88 23.20 -18.50
CA TRP A 447 -12.53 23.75 -17.19
C TRP A 447 -11.06 24.14 -17.02
N PHE A 448 -10.19 23.69 -17.93
CA PHE A 448 -8.74 23.89 -17.84
C PHE A 448 -8.19 24.82 -18.94
N ASN A 449 -9.00 25.07 -19.99
CA ASN A 449 -8.57 25.92 -21.11
C ASN A 449 -8.23 27.34 -20.67
N ASP A 450 -9.02 27.93 -19.77
CA ASP A 450 -8.79 29.30 -19.29
C ASP A 450 -7.47 29.43 -18.55
N LEU A 451 -7.09 28.40 -17.78
CA LEU A 451 -5.80 28.37 -17.11
C LEU A 451 -4.65 28.31 -18.14
N LEU A 452 -4.76 27.45 -19.16
CA LEU A 452 -3.73 27.33 -20.19
C LEU A 452 -3.60 28.63 -21.00
N ALA A 453 -4.73 29.27 -21.37
CA ALA A 453 -4.72 30.54 -22.07
C ALA A 453 -4.05 31.67 -21.24
N SER A 454 -4.38 31.74 -19.94
CA SER A 454 -3.78 32.70 -19.02
C SER A 454 -2.26 32.47 -18.85
N LEU A 455 -1.84 31.21 -18.85
CA LEU A 455 -0.41 30.84 -18.80
C LEU A 455 0.32 31.23 -20.10
N GLU A 456 -0.27 30.97 -21.27
CA GLU A 456 0.31 31.37 -22.56
C GLU A 456 0.56 32.87 -22.59
N GLN A 457 -0.46 33.66 -22.23
CA GLN A 457 -0.38 35.11 -22.19
C GLN A 457 0.73 35.57 -21.25
N LYS A 458 0.75 35.08 -20.02
CA LYS A 458 1.72 35.49 -18.99
C LYS A 458 3.14 35.13 -19.36
N MET A 459 3.38 33.97 -19.96
CA MET A 459 4.69 33.55 -20.42
C MET A 459 5.18 34.38 -21.58
N ALA A 460 4.30 34.78 -22.51
CA ALA A 460 4.63 35.67 -23.59
C ALA A 460 5.02 37.06 -23.04
N GLU A 461 4.27 37.64 -22.10
CA GLU A 461 4.55 38.89 -21.42
C GLU A 461 5.88 38.87 -20.65
N SER A 462 6.22 37.73 -20.05
CA SER A 462 7.45 37.56 -19.26
C SER A 462 8.68 37.20 -20.11
N GLY A 463 8.58 37.12 -21.43
CA GLY A 463 9.66 36.72 -22.33
C GLY A 463 10.10 35.26 -22.16
N LYS A 464 9.26 34.40 -21.56
CA LYS A 464 9.52 32.98 -21.28
C LYS A 464 8.57 32.06 -22.05
N ALA A 465 8.25 32.40 -23.29
CA ALA A 465 7.29 31.64 -24.12
C ALA A 465 7.68 30.16 -24.26
N ASP A 466 8.99 29.86 -24.24
CA ASP A 466 9.49 28.49 -24.36
C ASP A 466 9.47 27.69 -23.06
N PHE A 467 9.05 28.27 -21.93
CA PHE A 467 9.05 27.55 -20.64
C PHE A 467 8.04 26.39 -20.61
N LEU A 468 6.84 26.61 -21.15
CA LEU A 468 5.79 25.59 -21.22
C LEU A 468 5.50 25.22 -22.67
N THR A 469 5.67 23.95 -22.99
CA THR A 469 5.13 23.36 -24.22
C THR A 469 4.03 22.40 -23.82
N TYR A 470 2.81 22.60 -24.32
CA TYR A 470 1.72 21.67 -24.05
C TYR A 470 1.19 21.04 -25.35
N ARG A 471 0.69 19.83 -25.23
CA ARG A 471 0.06 19.06 -26.32
C ARG A 471 -1.22 18.41 -25.79
N LEU A 472 -2.34 18.74 -26.44
CA LEU A 472 -3.65 18.21 -26.11
C LEU A 472 -4.01 17.12 -27.10
N PHE A 473 -4.32 15.93 -26.59
CA PHE A 473 -4.66 14.78 -27.40
C PHE A 473 -6.14 14.39 -27.21
N LEU A 474 -6.90 14.45 -28.29
CA LEU A 474 -8.26 13.96 -28.32
C LEU A 474 -8.27 12.51 -28.82
N THR A 475 -8.55 11.56 -27.91
CA THR A 475 -8.47 10.12 -28.22
C THR A 475 -9.79 9.50 -28.62
N GLY A 476 -10.90 10.22 -28.44
CA GLY A 476 -12.22 9.89 -28.97
C GLY A 476 -12.77 11.08 -29.74
N TRP A 477 -13.09 10.90 -31.01
CA TRP A 477 -13.67 11.95 -31.85
C TRP A 477 -14.67 11.34 -32.82
N ASN A 478 -15.61 12.16 -33.26
CA ASN A 478 -16.53 11.85 -34.35
C ASN A 478 -16.10 12.58 -35.64
N THR A 479 -16.68 12.18 -36.77
CA THR A 479 -16.38 12.75 -38.08
C THR A 479 -16.65 14.25 -38.14
N SER A 480 -17.66 14.75 -37.43
CA SER A 480 -18.01 16.17 -37.41
C SER A 480 -16.90 17.01 -36.76
N ILE A 481 -16.38 16.58 -35.62
CA ILE A 481 -15.26 17.27 -34.92
C ILE A 481 -14.01 17.25 -35.78
N ALA A 482 -13.69 16.11 -36.40
CA ALA A 482 -12.51 15.97 -37.26
C ALA A 482 -12.62 16.85 -38.50
N ASN A 483 -13.78 16.89 -39.17
CA ASN A 483 -14.04 17.74 -40.32
C ASN A 483 -13.96 19.22 -39.97
N ASN A 484 -14.55 19.65 -38.84
CA ASN A 484 -14.49 21.03 -38.39
C ASN A 484 -13.04 21.47 -38.13
N ALA A 485 -12.26 20.63 -37.44
CA ALA A 485 -10.84 20.91 -37.19
C ALA A 485 -10.01 20.97 -38.49
N ALA A 486 -10.31 20.10 -39.47
CA ALA A 486 -9.62 20.11 -40.76
C ALA A 486 -9.97 21.35 -41.61
N LEU A 487 -11.26 21.76 -41.63
CA LEU A 487 -11.72 22.92 -42.37
C LEU A 487 -11.12 24.24 -41.83
N HIS A 488 -10.81 24.30 -40.55
CA HIS A 488 -10.32 25.50 -39.87
C HIS A 488 -8.86 25.34 -39.40
N PHE A 489 -8.10 24.45 -40.05
CA PHE A 489 -6.71 24.18 -39.64
C PHE A 489 -5.80 25.42 -39.74
N ASP A 490 -6.07 26.32 -40.70
CA ASP A 490 -5.28 27.55 -40.94
C ASP A 490 -5.59 28.68 -39.95
N MET A 491 -6.61 28.54 -39.09
CA MET A 491 -6.91 29.54 -38.07
C MET A 491 -5.76 29.66 -37.04
N VAL A 492 -5.54 30.83 -36.49
CA VAL A 492 -4.49 31.12 -35.49
C VAL A 492 -4.71 30.30 -34.22
N THR A 493 -6.00 30.10 -33.84
CA THR A 493 -6.41 29.35 -32.67
C THR A 493 -7.01 28.00 -33.04
N ASP A 494 -6.94 27.06 -32.11
CA ASP A 494 -7.54 25.75 -32.23
C ASP A 494 -9.07 25.81 -32.13
N THR A 495 -9.78 25.15 -33.03
CA THR A 495 -11.25 25.17 -33.06
C THR A 495 -11.90 24.36 -31.94
N VAL A 496 -11.16 23.45 -31.32
CA VAL A 496 -11.63 22.59 -30.22
C VAL A 496 -11.48 23.28 -28.89
N THR A 497 -10.35 23.93 -28.65
CA THR A 497 -9.96 24.46 -27.32
C THR A 497 -9.85 25.98 -27.27
N GLY A 498 -9.77 26.66 -28.41
CA GLY A 498 -9.51 28.10 -28.49
C GLY A 498 -8.06 28.51 -28.22
N LEU A 499 -7.18 27.57 -27.92
CA LEU A 499 -5.77 27.81 -27.61
C LEU A 499 -4.91 27.95 -28.88
N ARG A 500 -3.67 28.41 -28.74
CA ARG A 500 -2.74 28.54 -29.88
C ARG A 500 -2.30 27.20 -30.44
N HIS A 501 -1.99 26.24 -29.55
CA HIS A 501 -1.57 24.91 -29.98
C HIS A 501 -2.78 24.08 -30.42
N LYS A 502 -2.71 23.51 -31.59
CA LYS A 502 -3.77 22.69 -32.17
C LYS A 502 -3.96 21.39 -31.40
N THR A 503 -5.19 20.99 -31.23
CA THR A 503 -5.55 19.66 -30.70
C THR A 503 -5.08 18.57 -31.67
N ILE A 504 -4.40 17.56 -31.13
CA ILE A 504 -3.89 16.42 -31.86
C ILE A 504 -4.89 15.27 -31.75
N PHE A 505 -5.34 14.73 -32.87
CA PHE A 505 -6.26 13.61 -32.91
C PHE A 505 -5.48 12.29 -32.79
N GLY A 506 -5.86 11.44 -31.85
CA GLY A 506 -5.23 10.16 -31.59
C GLY A 506 -4.42 10.10 -30.30
N ARG A 507 -3.49 9.16 -30.25
CA ARG A 507 -2.63 8.93 -29.07
C ARG A 507 -1.21 9.42 -29.32
N PRO A 508 -0.50 9.88 -28.28
CA PRO A 508 0.92 10.26 -28.40
C PRO A 508 1.78 9.11 -28.87
N ARG A 509 2.73 9.40 -29.74
CA ARG A 509 3.81 8.46 -30.08
C ARG A 509 4.99 8.73 -29.14
N TRP A 510 5.01 8.03 -28.01
CA TRP A 510 5.95 8.30 -26.91
C TRP A 510 7.42 8.23 -27.35
N ASP A 511 7.79 7.34 -28.27
CA ASP A 511 9.16 7.24 -28.78
C ASP A 511 9.61 8.56 -29.43
N ILE A 512 8.72 9.23 -30.18
CA ILE A 512 9.01 10.52 -30.81
C ILE A 512 9.11 11.61 -29.77
N GLU A 513 8.16 11.66 -28.81
CA GLU A 513 8.14 12.67 -27.76
C GLU A 513 9.38 12.59 -26.86
N PHE A 514 9.74 11.39 -26.40
CA PHE A 514 10.93 11.18 -25.58
C PHE A 514 12.22 11.46 -26.34
N SER A 515 12.31 11.09 -27.61
CA SER A 515 13.46 11.43 -28.48
C SER A 515 13.62 12.94 -28.64
N ALA A 516 12.51 13.67 -28.87
CA ALA A 516 12.53 15.12 -29.01
C ALA A 516 13.02 15.80 -27.72
N VAL A 517 12.50 15.37 -26.56
CA VAL A 517 12.94 15.88 -25.25
C VAL A 517 14.42 15.55 -24.99
N ALA A 518 14.85 14.33 -25.30
CA ALA A 518 16.24 13.90 -25.13
C ALA A 518 17.22 14.73 -25.99
N THR A 519 16.81 15.07 -27.21
CA THR A 519 17.62 15.90 -28.14
C THR A 519 17.68 17.35 -27.68
N ALA A 520 16.55 17.90 -27.20
CA ALA A 520 16.47 19.27 -26.70
C ALA A 520 17.23 19.50 -25.39
N HIS A 521 17.33 18.44 -24.55
CA HIS A 521 17.91 18.52 -23.20
C HIS A 521 19.01 17.47 -22.98
N PRO A 522 20.11 17.49 -23.73
CA PRO A 522 21.21 16.57 -23.53
C PRO A 522 21.81 16.76 -22.12
N ARG A 523 22.18 15.68 -21.44
CA ARG A 523 22.76 15.68 -20.08
C ARG A 523 21.81 16.10 -18.95
N SER A 524 20.53 16.31 -19.23
CA SER A 524 19.55 16.74 -18.23
C SER A 524 18.91 15.56 -17.50
N VAL A 525 18.40 15.85 -16.31
CA VAL A 525 17.57 14.93 -15.55
C VAL A 525 16.11 15.36 -15.74
N VAL A 526 15.33 14.50 -16.40
CA VAL A 526 13.94 14.76 -16.73
C VAL A 526 13.03 13.99 -15.78
N GLY A 527 12.13 14.68 -15.09
CA GLY A 527 11.04 14.08 -14.29
C GLY A 527 9.84 13.81 -15.18
N VAL A 528 9.39 12.58 -15.27
CA VAL A 528 8.16 12.19 -15.97
C VAL A 528 7.10 11.90 -14.93
N PHE A 529 6.03 12.69 -14.89
CA PHE A 529 4.95 12.60 -13.93
C PHE A 529 3.67 12.17 -14.62
N LEU A 530 3.07 11.09 -14.13
CA LEU A 530 1.83 10.54 -14.68
C LEU A 530 0.72 10.53 -13.64
N CYS A 531 -0.43 11.08 -14.02
CA CYS A 531 -1.70 10.78 -13.38
C CYS A 531 -2.69 10.24 -14.43
N GLY A 532 -2.94 8.93 -14.38
CA GLY A 532 -3.75 8.25 -15.39
C GLY A 532 -3.73 6.73 -15.29
N PRO A 533 -4.35 6.04 -16.26
CA PRO A 533 -4.56 4.58 -16.23
C PRO A 533 -3.25 3.79 -16.32
N GLU A 534 -3.28 2.55 -15.83
CA GLU A 534 -2.13 1.64 -15.75
C GLU A 534 -1.51 1.31 -17.13
N ALA A 535 -2.33 1.22 -18.18
CA ALA A 535 -1.83 0.98 -19.53
C ALA A 535 -0.87 2.10 -19.98
N LEU A 536 -1.25 3.36 -19.75
CA LEU A 536 -0.41 4.52 -20.05
C LEU A 536 0.85 4.55 -19.18
N ALA A 537 0.74 4.11 -17.91
CA ALA A 537 1.90 4.00 -17.01
C ALA A 537 2.95 3.03 -17.56
N LYS A 538 2.51 1.87 -18.08
CA LYS A 538 3.42 0.87 -18.67
C LYS A 538 4.14 1.40 -19.92
N ASP A 539 3.42 2.13 -20.78
CA ASP A 539 4.00 2.72 -21.98
C ASP A 539 5.05 3.79 -21.63
N LEU A 540 4.73 4.72 -20.73
CA LEU A 540 5.67 5.75 -20.28
C LEU A 540 6.88 5.16 -19.55
N GLN A 541 6.67 4.14 -18.72
CA GLN A 541 7.76 3.46 -18.03
C GLN A 541 8.71 2.78 -19.01
N ARG A 542 8.16 2.13 -20.06
CA ARG A 542 8.95 1.56 -21.15
C ARG A 542 9.76 2.63 -21.88
N SER A 543 9.15 3.74 -22.24
CA SER A 543 9.83 4.86 -22.90
C SER A 543 10.91 5.49 -22.01
N CYS A 544 10.66 5.65 -20.71
CA CYS A 544 11.69 6.07 -19.76
C CYS A 544 12.91 5.13 -19.76
N HIS A 545 12.68 3.81 -19.82
CA HIS A 545 13.76 2.82 -19.88
C HIS A 545 14.53 2.86 -21.19
N GLN A 546 13.83 3.00 -22.31
CA GLN A 546 14.43 3.01 -23.65
C GLN A 546 15.32 4.25 -23.87
N HIS A 547 14.85 5.41 -23.42
CA HIS A 547 15.52 6.70 -23.66
C HIS A 547 16.46 7.14 -22.53
N SER A 548 16.50 6.44 -21.37
CA SER A 548 17.47 6.72 -20.30
C SER A 548 18.80 6.02 -20.52
N SER A 549 19.88 6.63 -20.04
CA SER A 549 21.22 6.02 -20.03
C SER A 549 21.89 6.14 -18.66
N LEU A 550 22.72 5.18 -18.31
CA LEU A 550 23.62 5.25 -17.14
C LEU A 550 24.78 6.22 -17.38
N ASP A 551 25.14 6.50 -18.64
CA ASP A 551 26.18 7.48 -18.97
C ASP A 551 25.79 8.87 -18.44
N PRO A 552 26.62 9.52 -17.61
CA PRO A 552 26.36 10.86 -17.08
C PRO A 552 26.19 11.94 -18.15
N ARG A 553 26.71 11.69 -19.35
CA ARG A 553 26.64 12.62 -20.49
C ARG A 553 25.33 12.55 -21.25
N LYS A 554 24.46 11.58 -20.94
CA LYS A 554 23.17 11.36 -21.59
C LYS A 554 22.01 11.68 -20.66
N VAL A 555 20.84 11.93 -21.25
CA VAL A 555 19.61 12.23 -20.54
C VAL A 555 19.18 11.04 -19.66
N LYS A 556 18.55 11.38 -18.50
CA LYS A 556 17.95 10.40 -17.60
C LYS A 556 16.51 10.78 -17.36
N PHE A 557 15.60 9.86 -17.68
CA PHE A 557 14.16 10.00 -17.39
C PHE A 557 13.79 9.25 -16.11
N TYR A 558 13.23 9.95 -15.14
CA TYR A 558 12.73 9.40 -13.91
C TYR A 558 11.21 9.35 -13.93
N PHE A 559 10.67 8.15 -13.94
CA PHE A 559 9.23 7.93 -13.95
C PHE A 559 8.65 8.05 -12.55
N ASN A 560 7.62 8.89 -12.39
CA ASN A 560 6.87 9.14 -11.18
C ASN A 560 5.39 9.00 -11.49
N LYS A 561 4.66 8.18 -10.73
CA LYS A 561 3.24 7.89 -10.95
C LYS A 561 2.44 8.24 -9.72
N GLU A 562 1.29 8.88 -9.92
CA GLU A 562 0.29 9.05 -8.87
C GLU A 562 -0.47 7.75 -8.63
N ASN A 563 -0.67 7.40 -7.36
CA ASN A 563 -1.29 6.16 -6.91
C ASN A 563 -2.66 6.44 -6.26
N PHE A 564 -3.61 6.94 -7.04
CA PHE A 564 -4.99 7.16 -6.60
C PHE A 564 -5.92 6.04 -7.04
#